data_85270b8599f24a73210dbc677e1b5954
#
_entry.id   85270b8599f24a73210dbc677e1b5954
#
_cell.length_a   1.000
_cell.length_b   1.000
_cell.length_c   1.000
_cell.angle_alpha   90.00
_cell.angle_beta   90.00
_cell.angle_gamma   90.00
#
_symmetry.space_group_name_H-M   'P 1'
#
loop_
_entity.id
_entity.type
_entity.pdbx_description
1 polymer ?
#
loop_
_entity_poly.entity_id
_entity_poly.type
_entity_poly.pdbx_seq_one_letter_code
_entity_poly.pdbx_strand_id
1 'polypeptide(L)'
;MRRVLSFIFGWCFIIVCVVFSIKSTALNPDFYIPKYEEMNLASDIGVSKKDLNQSIRLLLEYLDDKRADIKGHITWYGVSQDTFNEKETSHMVDVKALYQNALRVSKTALIILVLIVLYFYWNEKEWMFAYLSKGFLTAMFTFILMLVFFGF
;
A
#
# COMPACT_ATOMS: atom_id res chain seq x y z
N MET A 1 25.03 -0.71 -20.36
CA MET A 1 24.15 0.36 -19.88
C MET A 1 22.67 0.10 -20.20
N ARG A 2 22.27 -0.13 -21.45
CA ARG A 2 20.85 -0.37 -21.85
C ARG A 2 20.17 -1.50 -21.06
N ARG A 3 20.81 -2.69 -20.93
CA ARG A 3 20.26 -3.84 -20.18
C ARG A 3 20.03 -3.53 -18.71
N VAL A 4 20.93 -2.77 -18.09
CA VAL A 4 20.80 -2.38 -16.67
C VAL A 4 19.62 -1.42 -16.51
N LEU A 5 19.50 -0.41 -17.36
CA LEU A 5 18.36 0.53 -17.31
C LEU A 5 17.02 -0.20 -17.53
N SER A 6 16.96 -1.14 -18.48
CA SER A 6 15.75 -1.95 -18.70
C SER A 6 15.38 -2.80 -17.49
N PHE A 7 16.36 -3.38 -16.82
CA PHE A 7 16.14 -4.16 -15.59
C PHE A 7 15.65 -3.27 -14.43
N ILE A 8 16.27 -2.09 -14.26
CA ILE A 8 15.81 -1.10 -13.27
C ILE A 8 14.37 -0.65 -13.57
N PHE A 9 14.04 -0.41 -14.86
CA PHE A 9 12.68 -0.10 -15.27
C PHE A 9 11.69 -1.18 -14.82
N GLY A 10 12.02 -2.47 -15.04
CA GLY A 10 11.15 -3.57 -14.64
C GLY A 10 10.88 -3.63 -13.13
N TRP A 11 11.92 -3.45 -12.31
CA TRP A 11 11.76 -3.39 -10.86
C TRP A 11 10.97 -2.17 -10.40
N CYS A 12 11.24 -0.99 -10.94
CA CYS A 12 10.46 0.22 -10.63
C CYS A 12 8.98 0.02 -10.99
N PHE A 13 8.69 -0.61 -12.12
CA PHE A 13 7.32 -0.89 -12.55
C PHE A 13 6.61 -1.85 -11.58
N ILE A 14 7.27 -2.93 -11.16
CA ILE A 14 6.72 -3.88 -10.18
C ILE A 14 6.43 -3.17 -8.85
N ILE A 15 7.38 -2.38 -8.33
CA ILE A 15 7.20 -1.63 -7.07
C ILE A 15 5.99 -0.70 -7.16
N VAL A 16 5.88 0.08 -8.25
CA VAL A 16 4.75 1.01 -8.43
C VAL A 16 3.43 0.24 -8.47
N CYS A 17 3.35 -0.86 -9.23
CA CYS A 17 2.13 -1.67 -9.33
C CYS A 17 1.73 -2.30 -8.00
N VAL A 18 2.69 -2.87 -7.25
CA VAL A 18 2.42 -3.51 -5.95
C VAL A 18 1.93 -2.47 -4.94
N VAL A 19 2.64 -1.34 -4.79
CA VAL A 19 2.25 -0.29 -3.83
C VAL A 19 0.92 0.34 -4.21
N PHE A 20 0.66 0.56 -5.51
CA PHE A 20 -0.63 1.07 -5.99
C PHE A 20 -1.78 0.10 -5.68
N SER A 21 -1.58 -1.21 -5.92
CA SER A 21 -2.58 -2.25 -5.62
C SER A 21 -2.89 -2.32 -4.12
N ILE A 22 -1.85 -2.28 -3.28
CA ILE A 22 -2.03 -2.24 -1.82
C ILE A 22 -2.80 -0.98 -1.41
N LYS A 23 -2.41 0.20 -1.91
CA LYS A 23 -3.08 1.45 -1.58
C LYS A 23 -4.56 1.44 -1.98
N SER A 24 -4.87 1.00 -3.17
CA SER A 24 -6.25 1.02 -3.71
C SER A 24 -7.20 0.07 -2.96
N THR A 25 -6.67 -1.01 -2.37
CA THR A 25 -7.46 -2.00 -1.64
C THR A 25 -7.42 -1.76 -0.14
N ALA A 26 -6.22 -1.65 0.44
CA ALA A 26 -6.04 -1.59 1.89
C ALA A 26 -6.52 -0.27 2.53
N LEU A 27 -6.58 0.83 1.78
CA LEU A 27 -7.11 2.11 2.29
C LEU A 27 -8.54 2.42 1.82
N ASN A 28 -9.21 1.45 1.22
CA ASN A 28 -10.60 1.62 0.82
C ASN A 28 -11.55 1.13 1.93
N PRO A 29 -12.31 2.02 2.59
CA PRO A 29 -13.28 1.62 3.62
C PRO A 29 -14.35 0.66 3.08
N ASP A 30 -14.73 0.80 1.80
CA ASP A 30 -15.76 0.00 1.15
C ASP A 30 -15.31 -1.47 0.94
N PHE A 31 -14.02 -1.76 1.11
CA PHE A 31 -13.50 -3.12 1.15
C PHE A 31 -13.79 -3.80 2.50
N TYR A 32 -13.69 -3.06 3.60
CA TYR A 32 -13.83 -3.61 4.97
C TYR A 32 -15.25 -3.60 5.48
N ILE A 33 -15.98 -2.49 5.30
CA ILE A 33 -17.29 -2.24 5.92
C ILE A 33 -18.30 -3.34 5.57
N PRO A 34 -18.54 -3.70 4.29
CA PRO A 34 -19.48 -4.74 3.95
C PRO A 34 -19.09 -6.11 4.53
N LYS A 35 -17.79 -6.41 4.54
CA LYS A 35 -17.29 -7.68 5.05
C LYS A 35 -17.47 -7.82 6.57
N TYR A 36 -17.27 -6.73 7.30
CA TYR A 36 -17.48 -6.72 8.75
C TYR A 36 -18.98 -6.76 9.12
N GLU A 37 -19.85 -6.21 8.27
CA GLU A 37 -21.30 -6.34 8.43
C GLU A 37 -21.77 -7.77 8.15
N GLU A 38 -21.25 -8.42 7.11
CA GLU A 38 -21.54 -9.84 6.80
C GLU A 38 -21.13 -10.77 7.95
N MET A 39 -19.97 -10.50 8.56
CA MET A 39 -19.46 -11.28 9.71
C MET A 39 -20.13 -10.93 11.05
N ASN A 40 -21.04 -9.96 11.11
CA ASN A 40 -21.63 -9.40 12.34
C ASN A 40 -20.62 -8.97 13.40
N LEU A 41 -19.42 -8.55 12.97
CA LEU A 41 -18.27 -8.25 13.81
C LEU A 41 -18.60 -7.22 14.92
N ALA A 42 -19.41 -6.20 14.60
CA ALA A 42 -19.80 -5.17 15.56
C ALA A 42 -20.50 -5.77 16.81
N SER A 43 -21.41 -6.73 16.59
CA SER A 43 -22.10 -7.45 17.66
C SER A 43 -21.16 -8.31 18.49
N ASP A 44 -20.23 -9.01 17.82
CA ASP A 44 -19.30 -9.94 18.46
C ASP A 44 -18.33 -9.23 19.39
N ILE A 45 -17.90 -8.01 19.02
CA ILE A 45 -17.00 -7.19 19.85
C ILE A 45 -17.73 -6.20 20.78
N GLY A 46 -19.09 -6.16 20.76
CA GLY A 46 -19.90 -5.37 21.68
C GLY A 46 -19.91 -3.87 21.40
N VAL A 47 -19.75 -3.46 20.11
CA VAL A 47 -19.84 -2.06 19.68
C VAL A 47 -20.98 -1.84 18.70
N SER A 48 -21.40 -0.59 18.49
CA SER A 48 -22.37 -0.30 17.45
C SER A 48 -21.73 -0.41 16.05
N LYS A 49 -22.54 -0.76 15.03
CA LYS A 49 -22.07 -0.74 13.62
C LYS A 49 -21.51 0.61 13.23
N LYS A 50 -22.10 1.69 13.73
CA LYS A 50 -21.65 3.07 13.49
C LYS A 50 -20.25 3.31 14.07
N ASP A 51 -20.01 2.90 15.31
CA ASP A 51 -18.72 3.07 15.97
C ASP A 51 -17.63 2.24 15.30
N LEU A 52 -17.93 1.00 14.92
CA LEU A 52 -17.01 0.15 14.17
C LEU A 52 -16.61 0.82 12.84
N ASN A 53 -17.60 1.26 12.04
CA ASN A 53 -17.34 1.90 10.75
C ASN A 53 -16.57 3.22 10.92
N GLN A 54 -16.85 3.98 11.97
CA GLN A 54 -16.11 5.20 12.29
C GLN A 54 -14.65 4.89 12.67
N SER A 55 -14.41 3.84 13.46
CA SER A 55 -13.06 3.40 13.85
C SER A 55 -12.23 2.99 12.65
N ILE A 56 -12.83 2.25 11.70
CA ILE A 56 -12.17 1.87 10.45
C ILE A 56 -11.78 3.11 9.65
N ARG A 57 -12.71 4.03 9.43
CA ARG A 57 -12.43 5.27 8.68
C ARG A 57 -11.34 6.09 9.35
N LEU A 58 -11.39 6.24 10.66
CA LEU A 58 -10.38 6.94 11.45
C LEU A 58 -8.99 6.33 11.26
N LEU A 59 -8.87 5.01 11.33
CA LEU A 59 -7.62 4.28 11.09
C LEU A 59 -7.09 4.52 9.67
N LEU A 60 -7.94 4.37 8.67
CA LEU A 60 -7.54 4.51 7.25
C LEU A 60 -7.14 5.95 6.92
N GLU A 61 -7.86 6.95 7.45
CA GLU A 61 -7.52 8.37 7.29
C GLU A 61 -6.19 8.71 7.98
N TYR A 62 -5.93 8.13 9.16
CA TYR A 62 -4.66 8.30 9.85
C TYR A 62 -3.49 7.71 9.04
N LEU A 63 -3.64 6.51 8.50
CA LEU A 63 -2.62 5.86 7.68
C LEU A 63 -2.36 6.64 6.36
N ASP A 64 -3.41 7.19 5.75
CA ASP A 64 -3.30 7.99 4.51
C ASP A 64 -2.82 9.44 4.75
N ASP A 65 -2.40 9.75 5.98
CA ASP A 65 -1.90 11.07 6.39
C ASP A 65 -2.92 12.20 6.27
N LYS A 66 -4.21 11.86 6.29
CA LYS A 66 -5.33 12.81 6.31
C LYS A 66 -5.64 13.30 7.73
N ARG A 67 -5.11 12.62 8.75
CA ARG A 67 -5.22 12.96 10.17
C ARG A 67 -3.87 12.93 10.85
N ALA A 68 -3.69 13.86 11.80
CA ALA A 68 -2.48 13.95 12.61
C ALA A 68 -2.39 12.87 13.70
N ASP A 69 -3.54 12.43 14.23
CA ASP A 69 -3.64 11.43 15.29
C ASP A 69 -4.72 10.38 15.00
N ILE A 70 -4.68 9.28 15.77
CA ILE A 70 -5.64 8.17 15.70
C ILE A 70 -6.67 8.23 16.83
N LYS A 71 -6.75 9.35 17.58
CA LYS A 71 -7.65 9.49 18.72
C LYS A 71 -9.11 9.51 18.26
N GLY A 72 -9.91 8.71 18.93
CA GLY A 72 -11.35 8.60 18.75
C GLY A 72 -11.99 7.93 19.95
N HIS A 73 -13.32 8.02 20.06
CA HIS A 73 -14.09 7.37 21.12
C HIS A 73 -15.14 6.47 20.51
N ILE A 74 -15.36 5.33 21.15
CA ILE A 74 -16.41 4.37 20.84
C ILE A 74 -17.22 4.07 22.08
N THR A 75 -18.44 3.60 21.88
CA THR A 75 -19.28 3.06 22.97
C THR A 75 -19.17 1.55 22.98
N TRP A 76 -18.48 1.00 23.99
CA TRP A 76 -18.30 -0.43 24.18
C TRP A 76 -19.16 -0.90 25.34
N TYR A 77 -20.11 -1.81 25.07
CA TYR A 77 -21.11 -2.26 26.05
C TYR A 77 -21.76 -1.13 26.86
N GLY A 78 -22.03 0.02 26.21
CA GLY A 78 -22.65 1.18 26.85
C GLY A 78 -21.70 2.13 27.59
N VAL A 79 -20.41 1.84 27.63
CA VAL A 79 -19.36 2.67 28.23
C VAL A 79 -18.53 3.35 27.16
N SER A 80 -18.38 4.68 27.27
CA SER A 80 -17.51 5.43 26.35
C SER A 80 -16.04 5.19 26.72
N GLN A 81 -15.25 4.80 25.72
CA GLN A 81 -13.81 4.60 25.87
C GLN A 81 -13.06 4.99 24.59
N ASP A 82 -11.73 5.07 24.69
CA ASP A 82 -10.90 5.34 23.53
C ASP A 82 -10.98 4.20 22.51
N THR A 83 -11.01 4.57 21.23
CA THR A 83 -11.06 3.59 20.11
C THR A 83 -9.84 2.67 20.08
N PHE A 84 -8.67 3.21 20.42
CA PHE A 84 -7.41 2.48 20.45
C PHE A 84 -6.70 2.76 21.78
N ASN A 85 -6.15 1.71 22.37
CA ASN A 85 -5.32 1.83 23.57
C ASN A 85 -3.92 2.39 23.24
N GLU A 86 -3.11 2.71 24.26
CA GLU A 86 -1.78 3.28 24.09
C GLU A 86 -0.83 2.39 23.26
N LYS A 87 -0.89 1.06 23.47
CA LYS A 87 -0.07 0.09 22.75
C LYS A 87 -0.46 0.00 21.29
N GLU A 88 -1.76 -0.02 20.98
CA GLU A 88 -2.28 -0.01 19.63
C GLU A 88 -1.94 1.31 18.92
N THR A 89 -2.08 2.43 19.60
CA THR A 89 -1.70 3.75 19.08
C THR A 89 -0.22 3.82 18.73
N SER A 90 0.66 3.35 19.64
CA SER A 90 2.11 3.30 19.38
C SER A 90 2.43 2.41 18.18
N HIS A 91 1.82 1.21 18.10
CA HIS A 91 2.00 0.33 16.95
C HIS A 91 1.52 0.97 15.64
N MET A 92 0.40 1.69 15.64
CA MET A 92 -0.12 2.37 14.45
C MET A 92 0.79 3.53 13.97
N VAL A 93 1.57 4.15 14.86
CA VAL A 93 2.61 5.13 14.46
C VAL A 93 3.66 4.44 13.58
N ASP A 94 4.15 3.27 13.98
CA ASP A 94 5.14 2.50 13.22
C ASP A 94 4.58 2.02 11.89
N VAL A 95 3.33 1.51 11.90
CA VAL A 95 2.63 1.06 10.68
C VAL A 95 2.45 2.24 9.71
N LYS A 96 2.05 3.42 10.19
CA LYS A 96 1.94 4.64 9.38
C LYS A 96 3.29 5.01 8.77
N ALA A 97 4.36 4.99 9.57
CA ALA A 97 5.71 5.33 9.10
C ALA A 97 6.16 4.36 7.99
N LEU A 98 5.94 3.05 8.17
CA LEU A 98 6.26 2.02 7.18
C LEU A 98 5.47 2.24 5.88
N TYR A 99 4.16 2.46 6.00
CA TYR A 99 3.28 2.70 4.85
C TYR A 99 3.68 3.97 4.08
N GLN A 100 3.91 5.09 4.77
CA GLN A 100 4.34 6.34 4.15
C GLN A 100 5.72 6.20 3.48
N ASN A 101 6.63 5.41 4.05
CA ASN A 101 7.91 5.09 3.40
C ASN A 101 7.72 4.29 2.11
N ALA A 102 6.83 3.29 2.10
CA ALA A 102 6.49 2.55 0.89
C ALA A 102 5.93 3.47 -0.21
N LEU A 103 5.08 4.44 0.13
CA LEU A 103 4.59 5.44 -0.81
C LEU A 103 5.71 6.34 -1.36
N ARG A 104 6.68 6.74 -0.52
CA ARG A 104 7.85 7.54 -0.97
C ARG A 104 8.71 6.75 -1.93
N VAL A 105 9.00 5.48 -1.63
CA VAL A 105 9.74 4.57 -2.51
C VAL A 105 9.01 4.42 -3.85
N SER A 106 7.69 4.21 -3.84
CA SER A 106 6.89 4.09 -5.06
C SER A 106 6.90 5.37 -5.90
N LYS A 107 6.79 6.56 -5.28
CA LYS A 107 6.91 7.86 -5.98
C LYS A 107 8.28 8.03 -6.62
N THR A 108 9.35 7.68 -5.91
CA THR A 108 10.72 7.72 -6.45
C THR A 108 10.89 6.75 -7.60
N ALA A 109 10.39 5.52 -7.47
CA ALA A 109 10.40 4.52 -8.54
C ALA A 109 9.64 4.99 -9.78
N LEU A 110 8.49 5.66 -9.61
CA LEU A 110 7.73 6.24 -10.73
C LEU A 110 8.53 7.32 -11.47
N ILE A 111 9.22 8.20 -10.75
CA ILE A 111 10.11 9.23 -11.37
C ILE A 111 11.21 8.55 -12.18
N ILE A 112 11.91 7.56 -11.60
CA ILE A 112 12.97 6.82 -12.29
C ILE A 112 12.42 6.12 -13.54
N LEU A 113 11.25 5.50 -13.44
CA LEU A 113 10.56 4.85 -14.55
C LEU A 113 10.31 5.82 -15.71
N VAL A 114 9.76 7.01 -15.42
CA VAL A 114 9.52 8.05 -16.43
C VAL A 114 10.82 8.50 -17.08
N LEU A 115 11.88 8.73 -16.29
CA LEU A 115 13.18 9.13 -16.83
C LEU A 115 13.78 8.07 -17.74
N ILE A 116 13.66 6.78 -17.39
CA ILE A 116 14.14 5.67 -18.25
C ILE A 116 13.35 5.61 -19.57
N VAL A 117 12.01 5.75 -19.51
CA VAL A 117 11.17 5.79 -20.70
C VAL A 117 11.57 6.95 -21.61
N LEU A 118 11.75 8.15 -21.07
CA LEU A 118 12.20 9.32 -21.83
C LEU A 118 13.58 9.11 -22.44
N TYR A 119 14.53 8.52 -21.70
CA TYR A 119 15.85 8.19 -22.21
C TYR A 119 15.77 7.25 -23.43
N PHE A 120 15.01 6.16 -23.36
CA PHE A 120 14.84 5.24 -24.47
C PHE A 120 14.07 5.87 -25.64
N TYR A 121 13.08 6.71 -25.36
CA TYR A 121 12.32 7.42 -26.38
C TYR A 121 13.22 8.33 -27.24
N TRP A 122 14.18 9.04 -26.64
CA TRP A 122 15.07 9.95 -27.38
C TRP A 122 16.27 9.26 -28.01
N ASN A 123 16.79 8.20 -27.40
CA ASN A 123 18.05 7.58 -27.88
C ASN A 123 17.84 6.27 -28.64
N GLU A 124 16.73 5.54 -28.41
CA GLU A 124 16.52 4.17 -28.87
C GLU A 124 15.07 3.91 -29.26
N LYS A 125 14.40 4.88 -29.87
CA LYS A 125 12.95 4.85 -30.14
C LYS A 125 12.48 3.56 -30.82
N GLU A 126 13.21 3.06 -31.82
CA GLU A 126 12.86 1.85 -32.58
C GLU A 126 12.91 0.58 -31.70
N TRP A 127 13.84 0.53 -30.75
CA TRP A 127 14.08 -0.63 -29.91
C TRP A 127 13.52 -0.47 -28.50
N MET A 128 12.92 0.66 -28.19
CA MET A 128 12.43 1.00 -26.84
C MET A 128 11.56 -0.11 -26.25
N PHE A 129 10.50 -0.53 -26.95
CA PHE A 129 9.59 -1.56 -26.45
C PHE A 129 10.30 -2.91 -26.26
N ALA A 130 11.24 -3.27 -27.11
CA ALA A 130 12.03 -4.50 -26.98
C ALA A 130 12.93 -4.46 -25.73
N TYR A 131 13.55 -3.33 -25.42
CA TYR A 131 14.36 -3.18 -24.22
C TYR A 131 13.49 -3.17 -22.95
N LEU A 132 12.40 -2.40 -22.93
CA LEU A 132 11.52 -2.30 -21.76
C LEU A 132 10.83 -3.63 -21.45
N SER A 133 10.32 -4.36 -22.47
CA SER A 133 9.69 -5.66 -22.27
C SER A 133 10.68 -6.73 -21.78
N LYS A 134 11.89 -6.80 -22.33
CA LYS A 134 12.93 -7.71 -21.83
C LYS A 134 13.34 -7.39 -20.41
N GLY A 135 13.48 -6.10 -20.07
CA GLY A 135 13.78 -5.65 -18.72
C GLY A 135 12.68 -6.03 -17.74
N PHE A 136 11.42 -5.83 -18.09
CA PHE A 136 10.28 -6.22 -17.28
C PHE A 136 10.23 -7.73 -17.05
N LEU A 137 10.38 -8.55 -18.11
CA LEU A 137 10.36 -10.01 -17.98
C LEU A 137 11.49 -10.54 -17.08
N THR A 138 12.70 -9.99 -17.20
CA THR A 138 13.82 -10.39 -16.33
C THR A 138 13.59 -9.95 -14.88
N ALA A 139 13.07 -8.75 -14.65
CA ALA A 139 12.70 -8.28 -13.30
C ALA A 139 11.58 -9.15 -12.69
N MET A 140 10.56 -9.48 -13.48
CA MET A 140 9.45 -10.33 -13.06
C MET A 140 9.94 -11.74 -12.69
N PHE A 141 10.83 -12.33 -13.49
CA PHE A 141 11.43 -13.62 -13.20
C PHE A 141 12.23 -13.58 -11.87
N THR A 142 13.07 -12.57 -11.68
CA THR A 142 13.82 -12.40 -10.43
C THR A 142 12.91 -12.13 -9.22
N PHE A 143 11.82 -11.40 -9.41
CA PHE A 143 10.82 -11.16 -8.36
C PHE A 143 10.13 -12.46 -7.94
N ILE A 144 9.71 -13.29 -8.90
CA ILE A 144 9.09 -14.60 -8.61
C ILE A 144 10.09 -15.52 -7.90
N LEU A 145 11.35 -15.58 -8.36
CA LEU A 145 12.38 -16.35 -7.68
C LEU A 145 12.59 -15.89 -6.23
N MET A 146 12.58 -14.59 -6.00
CA MET A 146 12.70 -14.03 -4.65
C MET A 146 11.50 -14.43 -3.78
N LEU A 147 10.28 -14.39 -4.29
CA LEU A 147 9.09 -14.85 -3.55
C LEU A 147 9.17 -16.33 -3.22
N VAL A 148 9.61 -17.18 -4.15
CA VAL A 148 9.77 -18.62 -3.91
C VAL A 148 10.86 -18.89 -2.89
N PHE A 149 11.96 -18.14 -2.91
CA PHE A 149 13.09 -18.38 -2.02
C PHE A 149 12.88 -17.86 -0.58
N PHE A 150 12.16 -16.73 -0.43
CA PHE A 150 11.92 -16.11 0.89
C PHE A 150 10.49 -16.31 1.41
N GLY A 151 9.57 -16.82 0.61
CA GLY A 151 8.17 -17.08 0.98
C GLY A 151 7.90 -18.49 1.51
N PHE A 152 8.93 -19.35 1.55
CA PHE A 152 8.88 -20.68 2.15
C PHE A 152 9.93 -20.75 3.29
#